data_2a9202cf4fd39343b2bddbbed96135e9
#
_entry.id   2a9202cf4fd39343b2bddbbed96135e9
#
_cell.length_a   1.000
_cell.length_b   1.000
_cell.length_c   1.000
_cell.angle_alpha   90.00
_cell.angle_beta   90.00
_cell.angle_gamma   90.00
#
_symmetry.space_group_name_H-M   'P 1'
#
loop_
_entity.id
_entity.type
_entity.pdbx_description
1 polymer ?
#
loop_
_entity_poly.entity_id
_entity_poly.type
_entity_poly.pdbx_seq_one_letter_code
_entity_poly.pdbx_strand_id
1 'polypeptide(L)'
;IHYRWGQNADVVVRMPTGAGVGAGPFHSQSNEAWFTHVPGLKVVYPSNPADAKGLLIAALLDPNPVLFFEHKALYRKLEGEVPDAYYQLPIGKAHFIARGTDATIITYGMGVLWAKAYQEQHPEVSITLLDLRSLAPMDYEAIAEAVETTGKVLVLHEDNLTGGIGADI
;
A
#
# COMPACT_ATOMS: atom_id res chain seq x y z
N ILE A 1 6.19 -0.24 25.23
CA ILE A 1 6.98 0.92 25.71
C ILE A 1 6.22 2.21 25.42
N HIS A 2 5.87 2.46 24.18
CA HIS A 2 5.18 3.70 23.76
C HIS A 2 3.89 3.97 24.54
N TYR A 3 3.01 2.99 24.65
CA TYR A 3 1.74 3.11 25.37
C TYR A 3 1.91 3.30 26.87
N ARG A 4 2.83 2.58 27.47
CA ARG A 4 2.94 2.52 28.94
C ARG A 4 3.74 3.67 29.52
N TRP A 5 4.73 4.16 28.78
CA TRP A 5 5.70 5.13 29.31
C TRP A 5 5.84 6.39 28.44
N GLY A 6 5.08 6.51 27.37
CA GLY A 6 5.14 7.66 26.46
C GLY A 6 6.48 7.84 25.76
N GLN A 7 7.27 6.77 25.68
CA GLN A 7 8.56 6.78 25.00
C GLN A 7 8.39 6.49 23.52
N ASN A 8 9.22 7.10 22.69
CA ASN A 8 9.31 6.76 21.28
C ASN A 8 9.80 5.32 21.08
N ALA A 9 9.41 4.72 19.96
CA ALA A 9 9.91 3.43 19.52
C ALA A 9 10.28 3.54 18.03
N ASP A 10 11.42 4.17 17.80
CA ASP A 10 11.94 4.54 16.46
C ASP A 10 12.46 3.28 15.76
N VAL A 11 11.54 2.40 15.36
CA VAL A 11 11.86 1.11 14.73
C VAL A 11 11.17 0.99 13.39
N VAL A 12 11.93 0.66 12.36
CA VAL A 12 11.39 0.24 11.06
C VAL A 12 11.64 -1.26 10.87
N VAL A 13 10.56 -2.01 10.68
CA VAL A 13 10.63 -3.43 10.38
C VAL A 13 10.29 -3.63 8.91
N ARG A 14 11.28 -4.00 8.10
CA ARG A 14 11.06 -4.36 6.69
C ARG A 14 10.57 -5.80 6.60
N MET A 15 9.44 -5.99 5.96
CA MET A 15 8.73 -7.26 5.90
C MET A 15 8.50 -7.70 4.45
N PRO A 16 9.37 -8.56 3.90
CA PRO A 16 9.11 -9.18 2.60
C PRO A 16 7.87 -10.08 2.66
N THR A 17 6.90 -9.83 1.80
CA THR A 17 5.58 -10.48 1.80
C THR A 17 5.13 -10.84 0.37
N GLY A 18 3.96 -11.44 0.24
CA GLY A 18 3.29 -11.69 -1.02
C GLY A 18 3.76 -12.96 -1.76
N ALA A 19 2.93 -13.40 -2.68
CA ALA A 19 3.12 -14.61 -3.49
C ALA A 19 3.90 -14.34 -4.80
N GLY A 20 3.85 -15.29 -5.74
CA GLY A 20 4.40 -15.14 -7.09
C GLY A 20 5.90 -15.37 -7.23
N VAL A 21 6.58 -15.88 -6.19
CA VAL A 21 8.03 -16.20 -6.20
C VAL A 21 8.34 -17.70 -6.13
N GLY A 22 7.31 -18.54 -6.04
CA GLY A 22 7.48 -20.00 -6.02
C GLY A 22 8.11 -20.55 -4.72
N ALA A 23 8.01 -19.83 -3.61
CA ALA A 23 8.70 -20.17 -2.34
C ALA A 23 7.84 -20.98 -1.37
N GLY A 24 6.74 -21.54 -1.82
CA GLY A 24 5.80 -22.34 -1.02
C GLY A 24 4.91 -21.52 -0.09
N PRO A 25 4.00 -22.17 0.66
CA PRO A 25 2.94 -21.47 1.38
C PRO A 25 3.43 -20.59 2.52
N PHE A 26 4.51 -20.98 3.20
CA PHE A 26 5.03 -20.22 4.33
C PHE A 26 5.68 -18.88 3.91
N HIS A 27 6.19 -18.80 2.68
CA HIS A 27 6.84 -17.59 2.16
C HIS A 27 5.99 -16.81 1.17
N SER A 28 4.71 -17.18 1.02
CA SER A 28 3.80 -16.55 0.06
C SER A 28 2.60 -15.87 0.73
N GLN A 29 2.67 -15.67 2.03
CA GLN A 29 1.60 -15.06 2.80
C GLN A 29 1.57 -13.55 2.60
N SER A 30 0.37 -12.99 2.65
CA SER A 30 0.07 -11.57 2.79
C SER A 30 -0.57 -11.42 4.16
N ASN A 31 0.09 -10.78 5.09
CA ASN A 31 -0.30 -10.73 6.50
C ASN A 31 -0.27 -9.31 7.08
N GLU A 32 -0.32 -8.32 6.24
CA GLU A 32 -0.34 -6.91 6.60
C GLU A 32 -1.52 -6.56 7.52
N ALA A 33 -2.68 -7.17 7.31
CA ALA A 33 -3.87 -6.95 8.13
C ALA A 33 -3.68 -7.33 9.61
N TRP A 34 -2.80 -8.28 9.92
CA TRP A 34 -2.49 -8.62 11.33
C TRP A 34 -1.91 -7.43 12.09
N PHE A 35 -1.17 -6.59 11.40
CA PHE A 35 -0.46 -5.46 12.01
C PHE A 35 -1.29 -4.16 11.99
N THR A 36 -2.19 -4.01 11.04
CA THR A 36 -3.13 -2.86 11.03
C THR A 36 -4.11 -2.92 12.19
N HIS A 37 -4.36 -4.13 12.71
CA HIS A 37 -5.20 -4.33 13.89
C HIS A 37 -4.56 -3.86 15.21
N VAL A 38 -3.26 -3.58 15.22
CA VAL A 38 -2.53 -3.18 16.43
C VAL A 38 -2.42 -1.65 16.51
N PRO A 39 -3.13 -1.01 17.46
CA PRO A 39 -3.06 0.44 17.60
C PRO A 39 -1.63 0.93 17.87
N GLY A 40 -1.24 2.03 17.21
CA GLY A 40 0.07 2.65 17.35
C GLY A 40 1.16 2.12 16.42
N LEU A 41 0.91 1.04 15.69
CA LEU A 41 1.76 0.65 14.57
C LEU A 41 1.38 1.44 13.32
N LYS A 42 2.37 1.82 12.53
CA LYS A 42 2.17 2.31 11.17
C LYS A 42 2.52 1.20 10.18
N VAL A 43 1.72 1.07 9.14
CA VAL A 43 1.89 0.04 8.11
C VAL A 43 1.91 0.71 6.76
N VAL A 44 3.01 0.55 6.02
CA VAL A 44 3.18 1.08 4.66
C VAL A 44 3.51 -0.04 3.68
N TYR A 45 3.05 0.10 2.45
CA TYR A 45 3.20 -0.91 1.43
C TYR A 45 3.34 -0.27 0.04
N PRO A 46 4.55 0.14 -0.37
CA PRO A 46 4.78 0.77 -1.67
C PRO A 46 4.53 -0.20 -2.83
N SER A 47 4.10 0.37 -3.95
CA SER A 47 3.85 -0.33 -5.20
C SER A 47 4.90 -0.07 -6.29
N ASN A 48 5.81 0.89 -6.06
CA ASN A 48 6.84 1.28 -7.03
C ASN A 48 8.13 1.77 -6.35
N PRO A 49 9.27 1.82 -7.08
CA PRO A 49 10.56 2.17 -6.50
C PRO A 49 10.66 3.60 -5.94
N ALA A 50 10.03 4.57 -6.58
CA ALA A 50 10.04 5.96 -6.11
C ALA A 50 9.29 6.08 -4.77
N ASP A 51 8.11 5.49 -4.67
CA ASP A 51 7.35 5.46 -3.43
C ASP A 51 8.09 4.69 -2.33
N ALA A 52 8.74 3.58 -2.68
CA ALA A 52 9.54 2.82 -1.73
C ALA A 52 10.66 3.67 -1.11
N LYS A 53 11.39 4.48 -1.91
CA LYS A 53 12.39 5.41 -1.40
C LYS A 53 11.77 6.47 -0.48
N GLY A 54 10.74 7.18 -0.95
CA GLY A 54 10.15 8.30 -0.21
C GLY A 54 9.47 7.86 1.09
N LEU A 55 8.76 6.73 1.09
CA LEU A 55 8.13 6.16 2.27
C LEU A 55 9.15 5.56 3.24
N LEU A 56 10.24 4.94 2.76
CA LEU A 56 11.27 4.40 3.64
C LEU A 56 12.01 5.52 4.39
N ILE A 57 12.30 6.62 3.71
CA ILE A 57 12.90 7.80 4.36
C ILE A 57 11.93 8.35 5.41
N ALA A 58 10.64 8.49 5.09
CA ALA A 58 9.64 8.93 6.05
C ALA A 58 9.51 7.98 7.24
N ALA A 59 9.55 6.66 7.00
CA ALA A 59 9.50 5.65 8.05
C ALA A 59 10.70 5.72 9.00
N LEU A 60 11.91 5.95 8.49
CA LEU A 60 13.12 6.07 9.29
C LEU A 60 13.15 7.33 10.18
N LEU A 61 12.36 8.33 9.83
CA LEU A 61 12.24 9.59 10.59
C LEU A 61 11.01 9.62 11.50
N ASP A 62 10.16 8.62 11.41
CA ASP A 62 8.94 8.55 12.23
C ASP A 62 9.28 8.11 13.68
N PRO A 63 8.78 8.81 14.71
CA PRO A 63 9.03 8.43 16.10
C PRO A 63 8.22 7.21 16.57
N ASN A 64 7.40 6.62 15.71
CA ASN A 64 6.59 5.44 16.02
C ASN A 64 7.08 4.22 15.22
N PRO A 65 6.76 3.00 15.68
CA PRO A 65 7.09 1.80 14.91
C PRO A 65 6.42 1.78 13.55
N VAL A 66 7.20 1.57 12.50
CA VAL A 66 6.69 1.44 11.12
C VAL A 66 7.00 0.05 10.59
N LEU A 67 5.97 -0.66 10.17
CA LEU A 67 6.09 -1.90 9.43
C LEU A 67 6.07 -1.57 7.93
N PHE A 68 7.18 -1.84 7.28
CA PHE A 68 7.43 -1.54 5.90
C PHE A 68 7.30 -2.82 5.07
N PHE A 69 6.11 -3.06 4.51
CA PHE A 69 5.84 -4.23 3.70
C PHE A 69 6.40 -4.06 2.29
N GLU A 70 7.00 -5.12 1.76
CA GLU A 70 7.63 -5.15 0.46
C GLU A 70 7.22 -6.42 -0.29
N HIS A 71 6.51 -6.28 -1.40
CA HIS A 71 6.10 -7.44 -2.18
C HIS A 71 7.29 -8.07 -2.90
N LYS A 72 7.62 -9.32 -2.56
CA LYS A 72 8.82 -10.02 -3.06
C LYS A 72 8.89 -10.12 -4.58
N ALA A 73 7.76 -10.32 -5.25
CA ALA A 73 7.75 -10.41 -6.71
C ALA A 73 8.10 -9.08 -7.39
N LEU A 74 7.91 -7.93 -6.70
CA LEU A 74 8.25 -6.62 -7.25
C LEU A 74 9.75 -6.36 -7.27
N TYR A 75 10.54 -6.96 -6.38
CA TYR A 75 12.00 -6.74 -6.31
C TYR A 75 12.75 -6.99 -7.61
N ARG A 76 12.24 -7.88 -8.47
CA ARG A 76 12.91 -8.30 -9.69
C ARG A 76 12.09 -8.07 -10.95
N LYS A 77 10.82 -7.70 -10.81
CA LYS A 77 9.89 -7.53 -11.93
C LYS A 77 9.57 -6.08 -12.23
N LEU A 78 9.86 -5.20 -11.27
CA LEU A 78 9.50 -3.79 -11.38
C LEU A 78 10.74 -2.93 -11.39
N GLU A 79 10.90 -2.19 -12.48
CA GLU A 79 11.87 -1.11 -12.61
C GLU A 79 11.14 0.21 -12.75
N GLY A 80 11.75 1.29 -12.31
CA GLY A 80 11.19 2.63 -12.42
C GLY A 80 12.20 3.70 -12.07
N GLU A 81 11.97 4.90 -12.57
CA GLU A 81 12.78 6.06 -12.24
C GLU A 81 12.62 6.41 -10.76
N VAL A 82 13.75 6.67 -10.11
CA VAL A 82 13.80 7.12 -8.72
C VAL A 82 14.56 8.44 -8.71
N PRO A 83 13.93 9.55 -8.29
CA PRO A 83 14.62 10.83 -8.20
C PRO A 83 15.86 10.74 -7.30
N ASP A 84 17.00 11.29 -7.75
CA ASP A 84 18.23 11.31 -6.97
C ASP A 84 18.14 12.20 -5.74
N ALA A 85 17.40 13.29 -5.84
CA ALA A 85 17.17 14.23 -4.76
C ALA A 85 16.58 13.57 -3.52
N TYR A 86 16.85 14.16 -2.36
CA TYR A 86 16.17 13.80 -1.12
C TYR A 86 14.70 14.22 -1.17
N TYR A 87 13.80 13.29 -0.82
CA TYR A 87 12.37 13.57 -0.63
C TYR A 87 11.76 12.56 0.34
N GLN A 88 10.65 12.97 0.93
CA GLN A 88 9.82 12.13 1.78
C GLN A 88 8.40 12.08 1.22
N LEU A 89 7.74 10.94 1.37
CA LEU A 89 6.31 10.83 1.13
C LEU A 89 5.58 10.71 2.48
N PRO A 90 4.51 11.47 2.70
CA PRO A 90 3.79 11.42 3.96
C PRO A 90 3.14 10.06 4.15
N ILE A 91 3.41 9.42 5.30
CA ILE A 91 2.70 8.21 5.72
C ILE A 91 1.24 8.59 6.01
N GLY A 92 0.30 7.76 5.55
CA GLY A 92 -1.14 8.01 5.67
C GLY A 92 -1.73 8.81 4.52
N LYS A 93 -1.00 8.96 3.40
CA LYS A 93 -1.52 9.61 2.19
C LYS A 93 -1.47 8.67 0.99
N ALA A 94 -2.65 8.43 0.42
CA ALA A 94 -2.85 7.67 -0.79
C ALA A 94 -2.45 8.47 -2.05
N HIS A 95 -2.37 7.79 -3.18
CA HIS A 95 -2.02 8.38 -4.46
C HIS A 95 -3.00 7.98 -5.55
N PHE A 96 -3.60 8.97 -6.19
CA PHE A 96 -4.38 8.75 -7.42
C PHE A 96 -3.42 8.54 -8.59
N ILE A 97 -3.29 7.30 -9.04
CA ILE A 97 -2.48 6.94 -10.22
C ILE A 97 -3.20 7.35 -11.50
N ALA A 98 -4.52 7.16 -11.52
CA ALA A 98 -5.39 7.56 -12.62
C ALA A 98 -6.72 8.10 -12.06
N ARG A 99 -7.38 8.98 -12.81
CA ARG A 99 -8.70 9.49 -12.50
C ARG A 99 -9.62 9.20 -13.69
N GLY A 100 -10.62 8.36 -13.45
CA GLY A 100 -11.62 7.93 -14.42
C GLY A 100 -13.02 8.07 -13.85
N THR A 101 -14.01 7.70 -14.65
CA THR A 101 -15.43 7.95 -14.35
C THR A 101 -16.30 6.70 -14.29
N ASP A 102 -15.84 5.55 -14.80
CA ASP A 102 -16.67 4.36 -14.92
C ASP A 102 -16.65 3.49 -13.67
N ALA A 103 -15.49 3.34 -13.06
CA ALA A 103 -15.30 2.57 -11.83
C ALA A 103 -14.04 3.02 -11.08
N THR A 104 -13.97 2.72 -9.79
CA THR A 104 -12.80 2.93 -8.94
C THR A 104 -12.18 1.60 -8.55
N ILE A 105 -10.86 1.50 -8.65
CA ILE A 105 -10.08 0.42 -8.04
C ILE A 105 -9.26 1.03 -6.90
N ILE A 106 -9.48 0.53 -5.69
CA ILE A 106 -8.70 0.86 -4.50
C ILE A 106 -7.79 -0.32 -4.20
N THR A 107 -6.48 -0.08 -4.12
CA THR A 107 -5.51 -1.16 -4.00
C THR A 107 -4.19 -0.69 -3.39
N TYR A 108 -3.23 -1.60 -3.24
CA TYR A 108 -1.85 -1.36 -2.79
C TYR A 108 -0.91 -2.46 -3.30
N GLY A 109 0.38 -2.23 -3.22
CA GLY A 109 1.41 -3.22 -3.53
C GLY A 109 1.23 -3.82 -4.93
N MET A 110 1.16 -5.16 -5.04
CA MET A 110 1.02 -5.88 -6.31
C MET A 110 -0.31 -5.58 -7.02
N GLY A 111 -1.38 -5.30 -6.29
CA GLY A 111 -2.69 -4.97 -6.86
C GLY A 111 -2.65 -3.75 -7.79
N VAL A 112 -1.74 -2.81 -7.55
CA VAL A 112 -1.52 -1.66 -8.45
C VAL A 112 -1.06 -2.12 -9.83
N LEU A 113 -0.16 -3.09 -9.90
CA LEU A 113 0.33 -3.62 -11.19
C LEU A 113 -0.78 -4.37 -11.94
N TRP A 114 -1.58 -5.14 -11.21
CA TRP A 114 -2.74 -5.83 -11.82
C TRP A 114 -3.75 -4.84 -12.37
N ALA A 115 -4.07 -3.79 -11.62
CA ALA A 115 -4.99 -2.75 -12.07
C ALA A 115 -4.46 -1.99 -13.29
N LYS A 116 -3.16 -1.64 -13.31
CA LYS A 116 -2.52 -1.02 -14.49
C LYS A 116 -2.57 -1.92 -15.71
N ALA A 117 -2.23 -3.21 -15.55
CA ALA A 117 -2.29 -4.17 -16.66
C ALA A 117 -3.72 -4.33 -17.21
N TYR A 118 -4.74 -4.26 -16.34
CA TYR A 118 -6.12 -4.25 -16.77
C TYR A 118 -6.46 -2.98 -17.58
N GLN A 119 -6.06 -1.80 -17.09
CA GLN A 119 -6.30 -0.52 -17.79
C GLN A 119 -5.63 -0.50 -19.19
N GLU A 120 -4.41 -1.06 -19.31
CA GLU A 120 -3.71 -1.17 -20.59
C GLU A 120 -4.44 -2.08 -21.58
N GLN A 121 -5.06 -3.16 -21.10
CA GLN A 121 -5.83 -4.10 -21.93
C GLN A 121 -7.24 -3.61 -22.25
N HIS A 122 -7.78 -2.69 -21.44
CA HIS A 122 -9.14 -2.18 -21.52
C HIS A 122 -9.16 -0.64 -21.52
N PRO A 123 -8.55 0.01 -22.51
CA PRO A 123 -8.47 1.47 -22.59
C PRO A 123 -9.84 2.15 -22.77
N GLU A 124 -10.86 1.38 -23.15
CA GLU A 124 -12.25 1.84 -23.25
C GLU A 124 -12.93 2.04 -21.89
N VAL A 125 -12.36 1.49 -20.80
CA VAL A 125 -12.91 1.62 -19.43
C VAL A 125 -12.15 2.69 -18.68
N SER A 126 -12.85 3.75 -18.31
CA SER A 126 -12.29 4.90 -17.59
C SER A 126 -12.23 4.64 -16.09
N ILE A 127 -11.09 4.16 -15.58
CA ILE A 127 -10.91 3.75 -14.19
C ILE A 127 -10.20 4.81 -13.36
N THR A 128 -10.76 5.13 -12.20
CA THR A 128 -10.02 5.76 -11.10
C THR A 128 -9.20 4.69 -10.38
N LEU A 129 -7.88 4.86 -10.34
CA LEU A 129 -6.96 3.95 -9.64
C LEU A 129 -6.33 4.67 -8.46
N LEU A 130 -6.66 4.21 -7.24
CA LEU A 130 -6.13 4.71 -5.98
C LEU A 130 -5.17 3.70 -5.36
N ASP A 131 -3.89 4.10 -5.23
CA ASP A 131 -2.88 3.37 -4.47
C ASP A 131 -2.87 3.88 -3.03
N LEU A 132 -3.21 3.03 -2.08
CA LEU A 132 -3.27 3.39 -0.66
C LEU A 132 -1.91 3.75 -0.08
N ARG A 133 -0.80 3.12 -0.53
CA ARG A 133 0.57 3.31 -0.01
C ARG A 133 0.73 3.04 1.49
N SER A 134 -0.24 3.50 2.29
CA SER A 134 -0.29 3.33 3.75
C SER A 134 -1.58 2.63 4.14
N LEU A 135 -1.47 1.57 4.92
CA LEU A 135 -2.60 0.79 5.40
C LEU A 135 -2.99 1.17 6.83
N ALA A 136 -2.03 1.71 7.59
CA ALA A 136 -2.25 2.31 8.90
C ALA A 136 -1.23 3.46 9.14
N PRO A 137 -1.66 4.71 9.29
CA PRO A 137 -3.04 5.18 9.11
C PRO A 137 -3.48 5.11 7.63
N MET A 138 -4.77 4.91 7.40
CA MET A 138 -5.37 4.89 6.07
C MET A 138 -5.87 6.29 5.68
N ASP A 139 -5.80 6.64 4.40
CA ASP A 139 -6.30 7.92 3.88
C ASP A 139 -7.79 7.82 3.51
N TYR A 140 -8.65 7.88 4.53
CA TYR A 140 -10.11 7.80 4.32
C TYR A 140 -10.67 8.97 3.51
N GLU A 141 -10.01 10.14 3.50
CA GLU A 141 -10.43 11.27 2.67
C GLU A 141 -10.26 10.95 1.18
N ALA A 142 -9.11 10.40 0.79
CA ALA A 142 -8.87 9.99 -0.59
C ALA A 142 -9.76 8.81 -1.01
N ILE A 143 -10.05 7.88 -0.09
CA ILE A 143 -11.00 6.79 -0.33
C ILE A 143 -12.39 7.34 -0.60
N ALA A 144 -12.90 8.24 0.25
CA ALA A 144 -14.21 8.85 0.07
C ALA A 144 -14.30 9.60 -1.27
N GLU A 145 -13.30 10.43 -1.60
CA GLU A 145 -13.23 11.12 -2.89
C GLU A 145 -13.30 10.14 -4.07
N ALA A 146 -12.54 9.04 -4.00
CA ALA A 146 -12.50 8.04 -5.06
C ALA A 146 -13.84 7.32 -5.23
N VAL A 147 -14.52 6.99 -4.10
CA VAL A 147 -15.84 6.34 -4.10
C VAL A 147 -16.91 7.27 -4.67
N GLU A 148 -16.94 8.53 -4.24
CA GLU A 148 -17.91 9.52 -4.69
C GLU A 148 -17.78 9.81 -6.19
N THR A 149 -16.59 9.72 -6.74
CA THR A 149 -16.33 10.02 -8.16
C THR A 149 -17.06 9.06 -9.10
N THR A 150 -17.13 7.78 -8.78
CA THR A 150 -17.65 6.76 -9.70
C THR A 150 -18.86 6.00 -9.20
N GLY A 151 -19.04 5.92 -7.88
CA GLY A 151 -20.11 5.14 -7.25
C GLY A 151 -20.02 3.62 -7.45
N LYS A 152 -18.97 3.13 -8.12
CA LYS A 152 -18.68 1.70 -8.38
C LYS A 152 -17.25 1.40 -7.94
N VAL A 153 -17.09 0.58 -6.93
CA VAL A 153 -15.79 0.35 -6.30
C VAL A 153 -15.41 -1.12 -6.28
N LEU A 154 -14.19 -1.41 -6.68
CA LEU A 154 -13.50 -2.67 -6.46
C LEU A 154 -12.35 -2.44 -5.49
N VAL A 155 -12.39 -3.10 -4.34
CA VAL A 155 -11.22 -3.18 -3.45
C VAL A 155 -10.42 -4.42 -3.84
N LEU A 156 -9.20 -4.22 -4.29
CA LEU A 156 -8.33 -5.27 -4.84
C LEU A 156 -7.10 -5.45 -3.95
N HIS A 157 -6.93 -6.63 -3.39
CA HIS A 157 -5.73 -6.98 -2.62
C HIS A 157 -5.43 -8.48 -2.67
N GLU A 158 -4.22 -8.84 -2.30
CA GLU A 158 -3.74 -10.23 -2.30
C GLU A 158 -4.01 -10.95 -0.97
N ASP A 159 -4.29 -10.20 0.08
CA ASP A 159 -4.59 -10.72 1.40
C ASP A 159 -5.92 -11.52 1.43
N ASN A 160 -6.17 -12.23 2.51
CA ASN A 160 -7.38 -12.99 2.70
C ASN A 160 -8.64 -12.11 2.63
N LEU A 161 -9.71 -12.64 2.04
CA LEU A 161 -10.99 -11.93 1.99
C LEU A 161 -11.55 -11.69 3.42
N THR A 162 -11.45 -12.71 4.29
CA THR A 162 -11.91 -12.59 5.67
C THR A 162 -10.82 -11.93 6.52
N GLY A 163 -11.12 -10.74 7.06
CA GLY A 163 -10.22 -10.00 7.94
C GLY A 163 -9.04 -9.33 7.22
N GLY A 164 -9.06 -9.28 5.89
CA GLY A 164 -8.10 -8.50 5.11
C GLY A 164 -8.46 -7.01 5.08
N ILE A 165 -7.55 -6.19 4.56
CA ILE A 165 -7.67 -4.71 4.51
C ILE A 165 -8.96 -4.24 3.83
N GLY A 166 -9.45 -4.98 2.84
CA GLY A 166 -10.69 -4.64 2.14
C GLY A 166 -11.95 -4.61 3.02
N ALA A 167 -11.90 -5.18 4.22
CA ALA A 167 -13.00 -5.13 5.18
C ALA A 167 -13.11 -3.78 5.91
N ASP A 168 -12.07 -2.97 5.88
CA ASP A 168 -12.01 -1.66 6.54
C ASP A 168 -12.35 -0.50 5.58
N ILE A 169 -12.48 -0.79 4.29
CA ILE A 169 -12.83 0.14 3.20
C ILE A 169 -14.30 0.02 2.81
#